data_dd633c9d7e98413d5e3529e6831a195d
#
_entry.id   dd633c9d7e98413d5e3529e6831a195d
#
_cell.length_a   1.000
_cell.length_b   1.000
_cell.length_c   1.000
_cell.angle_alpha   90.00
_cell.angle_beta   90.00
_cell.angle_gamma   90.00
#
_symmetry.space_group_name_H-M   'P 1'
#
loop_
_entity.id
_entity.type
_entity.pdbx_description
1 polymer ?
#
loop_
_entity_poly.entity_id
_entity_poly.type
_entity_poly.pdbx_seq_one_letter_code
_entity_poly.pdbx_strand_id
1 'polypeptide(L)'
;MATQAAELAARLDRLPMTRHIWYLVTLISLGGCFELYDLFLTAYIAPGLNRAGYFTADSLGVFNVLGPYGVAGIGTFVFALFAGLFVGAICLGHVADHYGRRTVFTFSLVWYSITTAIMAFQTSGFAVDLWRFIAGVGIGVELVTIDTYVAELVPMTHRGRAFAYNQFFQFLAVPIVAFIAWLLVPTAPFGFDGWRWVVLIGSAGAIVIWFIRLRLPESPRWLARHRRFEEAEHVTAGIEAAVAADLGAALPPLGPIQPEEEGEGTFAEIWEPPYDRRAIILSVFNFFQTFGYYGFAAWVPTLLIAKGITITASLLYSFVIAIANPVGPLLGTLIADRMERKWQVCAGATGIGVFGMLFANAGVPWQLIGLGVLVTLCNNWMSFSFHSYQSELFPTRIRSRAVGFVYSWSRLSAALSGLVVAYLLTIGGVNAVFAFIAFAMVIVVISIGAYGPRTRGLALEAISQ
;
A
#
# COMPACT_ATOMS: atom_id res chain seq x y z
N MET A 1 14.52 27.66 -18.88
CA MET A 1 14.53 26.31 -18.29
C MET A 1 13.30 26.04 -17.45
N ALA A 2 12.97 26.83 -16.43
CA ALA A 2 11.70 26.67 -15.68
C ALA A 2 10.47 26.78 -16.60
N THR A 3 10.49 27.69 -17.56
CA THR A 3 9.43 27.87 -18.56
C THR A 3 9.21 26.63 -19.44
N GLN A 4 10.27 25.90 -19.83
CA GLN A 4 10.16 24.68 -20.62
C GLN A 4 9.57 23.51 -19.84
N ALA A 5 9.95 23.33 -18.57
CA ALA A 5 9.37 22.31 -17.72
C ALA A 5 7.87 22.57 -17.47
N ALA A 6 7.51 23.84 -17.20
CA ALA A 6 6.12 24.26 -17.02
C ALA A 6 5.28 24.08 -18.31
N GLU A 7 5.86 24.34 -19.48
CA GLU A 7 5.21 24.11 -20.78
C GLU A 7 4.93 22.62 -21.03
N LEU A 8 5.92 21.75 -20.80
CA LEU A 8 5.74 20.29 -20.91
C LEU A 8 4.67 19.77 -19.94
N ALA A 9 4.65 20.29 -18.71
CA ALA A 9 3.61 19.96 -17.73
C ALA A 9 2.22 20.42 -18.22
N ALA A 10 2.08 21.64 -18.73
CA ALA A 10 0.82 22.16 -19.26
C ALA A 10 0.32 21.34 -20.47
N ARG A 11 1.23 20.88 -21.33
CA ARG A 11 0.89 20.01 -22.48
C ARG A 11 0.31 18.67 -22.03
N LEU A 12 0.86 18.06 -20.98
CA LEU A 12 0.30 16.84 -20.40
C LEU A 12 -1.05 17.10 -19.70
N ASP A 13 -1.18 18.20 -18.98
CA ASP A 13 -2.38 18.51 -18.21
C ASP A 13 -3.60 18.89 -19.09
N ARG A 14 -3.39 19.34 -20.36
CA ARG A 14 -4.49 19.58 -21.32
C ARG A 14 -5.07 18.31 -21.94
N LEU A 15 -4.39 17.15 -21.80
CA LEU A 15 -4.79 15.93 -22.48
C LEU A 15 -6.10 15.37 -21.89
N PRO A 16 -7.05 14.94 -22.70
CA PRO A 16 -8.21 14.19 -22.21
C PRO A 16 -7.84 12.74 -21.92
N MET A 17 -8.61 12.08 -21.05
CA MET A 17 -8.45 10.66 -20.73
C MET A 17 -8.91 9.79 -21.90
N THR A 18 -7.97 9.39 -22.75
CA THR A 18 -8.18 8.50 -23.88
C THR A 18 -7.80 7.05 -23.55
N ARG A 19 -8.01 6.14 -24.52
CA ARG A 19 -7.60 4.73 -24.40
C ARG A 19 -6.11 4.60 -24.14
N HIS A 20 -5.29 5.43 -24.75
CA HIS A 20 -3.83 5.40 -24.56
C HIS A 20 -3.44 5.75 -23.12
N ILE A 21 -3.99 6.81 -22.53
CA ILE A 21 -3.69 7.18 -21.13
C ILE A 21 -4.18 6.09 -20.18
N TRP A 22 -5.38 5.55 -20.36
CA TRP A 22 -5.86 4.41 -19.56
C TRP A 22 -4.99 3.16 -19.73
N TYR A 23 -4.45 2.92 -20.91
CA TYR A 23 -3.48 1.85 -21.15
C TYR A 23 -2.22 2.03 -20.32
N LEU A 24 -1.63 3.25 -20.30
CA LEU A 24 -0.47 3.55 -19.46
C LEU A 24 -0.77 3.36 -17.97
N VAL A 25 -1.90 3.87 -17.49
CA VAL A 25 -2.35 3.69 -16.10
C VAL A 25 -2.53 2.21 -15.79
N THR A 26 -3.12 1.42 -16.70
CA THR A 26 -3.30 -0.03 -16.52
C THR A 26 -1.97 -0.76 -16.41
N LEU A 27 -0.97 -0.42 -17.24
CA LEU A 27 0.35 -1.02 -17.16
C LEU A 27 1.04 -0.76 -15.81
N ILE A 28 0.93 0.47 -15.29
CA ILE A 28 1.46 0.83 -13.96
C ILE A 28 0.69 0.08 -12.87
N SER A 29 -0.64 0.05 -12.97
CA SER A 29 -1.51 -0.61 -12.00
C SER A 29 -1.28 -2.12 -11.91
N LEU A 30 -1.02 -2.78 -13.04
CA LEU A 30 -0.65 -4.18 -13.08
C LEU A 30 0.65 -4.45 -12.34
N GLY A 31 1.62 -3.53 -12.40
CA GLY A 31 2.82 -3.62 -11.58
C GLY A 31 2.50 -3.61 -10.09
N GLY A 32 1.71 -2.63 -9.64
CA GLY A 32 1.25 -2.56 -8.26
C GLY A 32 0.39 -3.75 -7.83
N CYS A 33 -0.30 -4.41 -8.77
CA CYS A 33 -1.02 -5.65 -8.49
C CYS A 33 -0.06 -6.76 -8.04
N PHE A 34 1.09 -6.93 -8.70
CA PHE A 34 2.07 -7.95 -8.27
C PHE A 34 2.80 -7.56 -6.99
N GLU A 35 3.04 -6.29 -6.78
CA GLU A 35 3.56 -5.79 -5.51
C GLU A 35 2.61 -6.14 -4.35
N LEU A 36 1.30 -5.86 -4.50
CA LEU A 36 0.31 -6.23 -3.49
C LEU A 36 0.11 -7.75 -3.38
N TYR A 37 0.26 -8.50 -4.46
CA TYR A 37 0.30 -9.95 -4.38
C TYR A 37 1.40 -10.42 -3.44
N ASP A 38 2.63 -9.93 -3.64
CA ASP A 38 3.76 -10.33 -2.80
C ASP A 38 3.62 -9.83 -1.37
N LEU A 39 3.12 -8.61 -1.15
CA LEU A 39 2.87 -8.07 0.19
C LEU A 39 1.87 -8.94 0.96
N PHE A 40 0.71 -9.24 0.37
CA PHE A 40 -0.34 -10.04 1.03
C PHE A 40 -0.05 -11.54 1.05
N LEU A 41 0.82 -12.05 0.17
CA LEU A 41 1.33 -13.41 0.19
C LEU A 41 1.70 -13.85 1.62
N THR A 42 2.32 -12.97 2.41
CA THR A 42 2.73 -13.20 3.81
C THR A 42 1.59 -13.77 4.66
N ALA A 43 0.39 -13.19 4.57
CA ALA A 43 -0.77 -13.65 5.34
C ALA A 43 -1.23 -15.05 4.94
N TYR A 44 -1.24 -15.32 3.64
CA TYR A 44 -1.87 -16.52 3.09
C TYR A 44 -0.97 -17.75 3.08
N ILE A 45 0.37 -17.58 3.03
CA ILE A 45 1.30 -18.71 3.15
C ILE A 45 1.67 -19.04 4.59
N ALA A 46 1.43 -18.13 5.55
CA ALA A 46 1.75 -18.31 6.95
C ALA A 46 1.22 -19.64 7.57
N PRO A 47 -0.01 -20.09 7.30
CA PRO A 47 -0.48 -21.39 7.77
C PRO A 47 0.32 -22.57 7.21
N GLY A 48 0.79 -22.48 5.97
CA GLY A 48 1.64 -23.50 5.35
C GLY A 48 3.02 -23.56 5.96
N LEU A 49 3.66 -22.44 6.21
CA LEU A 49 4.95 -22.31 6.88
C LEU A 49 4.90 -22.84 8.33
N ASN A 50 3.83 -22.53 9.05
CA ASN A 50 3.60 -23.04 10.40
C ASN A 50 3.46 -24.57 10.41
N ARG A 51 2.66 -25.12 9.49
CA ARG A 51 2.49 -26.58 9.35
C ARG A 51 3.80 -27.28 8.99
N ALA A 52 4.67 -26.64 8.22
CA ALA A 52 5.97 -27.17 7.84
C ALA A 52 7.04 -27.04 8.94
N GLY A 53 6.73 -26.41 10.09
CA GLY A 53 7.63 -26.32 11.24
C GLY A 53 8.74 -25.26 11.11
N TYR A 54 8.59 -24.28 10.23
CA TYR A 54 9.61 -23.24 10.00
C TYR A 54 9.74 -22.22 11.13
N PHE A 55 8.75 -22.10 12.02
CA PHE A 55 8.71 -21.08 13.07
C PHE A 55 8.95 -21.63 14.46
N THR A 56 9.81 -22.63 14.58
CA THR A 56 10.33 -23.08 15.87
C THR A 56 11.48 -22.20 16.33
N ALA A 57 11.74 -22.16 17.64
CA ALA A 57 12.85 -21.38 18.22
C ALA A 57 14.20 -21.70 17.54
N ASP A 58 14.46 -22.99 17.32
CA ASP A 58 15.71 -23.45 16.69
C ASP A 58 15.83 -23.06 15.22
N SER A 59 14.68 -22.96 14.51
CA SER A 59 14.65 -22.62 13.09
C SER A 59 14.77 -21.12 12.81
N LEU A 60 14.45 -20.26 13.78
CA LEU A 60 14.40 -18.80 13.60
C LEU A 60 15.77 -18.10 13.81
N GLY A 61 16.73 -18.76 14.48
CA GLY A 61 18.05 -18.20 14.72
C GLY A 61 17.99 -16.81 15.38
N VAL A 62 18.66 -15.81 14.79
CA VAL A 62 18.70 -14.44 15.34
C VAL A 62 17.34 -13.75 15.36
N PHE A 63 16.39 -14.14 14.52
CA PHE A 63 15.02 -13.61 14.56
C PHE A 63 14.23 -14.11 15.78
N ASN A 64 14.75 -15.11 16.52
CA ASN A 64 14.16 -15.56 17.77
C ASN A 64 14.54 -14.69 18.98
N VAL A 65 15.13 -13.52 18.80
CA VAL A 65 15.51 -12.57 19.87
C VAL A 65 14.34 -12.29 20.84
N LEU A 66 13.12 -12.31 20.32
CA LEU A 66 11.89 -12.12 21.10
C LEU A 66 11.21 -13.44 21.50
N GLY A 67 11.80 -14.59 21.14
CA GLY A 67 11.27 -15.92 21.50
C GLY A 67 11.02 -16.13 22.98
N PRO A 68 11.90 -15.67 23.90
CA PRO A 68 11.65 -15.74 25.34
C PRO A 68 10.39 -14.98 25.79
N TYR A 69 9.94 -14.02 25.00
CA TYR A 69 8.72 -13.24 25.27
C TYR A 69 7.48 -13.78 24.49
N GLY A 70 7.55 -14.97 23.92
CA GLY A 70 6.44 -15.58 23.19
C GLY A 70 6.15 -15.00 21.81
N VAL A 71 7.07 -14.20 21.24
CA VAL A 71 6.89 -13.51 19.96
C VAL A 71 7.47 -14.30 18.78
N ALA A 72 7.86 -15.56 18.99
CA ALA A 72 8.34 -16.43 17.92
C ALA A 72 7.22 -16.82 16.95
N GLY A 73 7.59 -17.14 15.72
CA GLY A 73 6.65 -17.67 14.73
C GLY A 73 6.28 -16.70 13.62
N ILE A 74 5.03 -16.70 13.22
CA ILE A 74 4.53 -15.85 12.10
C ILE A 74 4.81 -14.35 12.33
N GLY A 75 4.90 -13.92 13.59
CA GLY A 75 5.23 -12.54 13.95
C GLY A 75 6.56 -12.06 13.37
N THR A 76 7.60 -12.90 13.37
CA THR A 76 8.91 -12.57 12.80
C THR A 76 8.86 -12.48 11.28
N PHE A 77 8.06 -13.33 10.65
CA PHE A 77 7.86 -13.32 9.19
C PHE A 77 7.15 -12.04 8.71
N VAL A 78 6.09 -11.63 9.41
CA VAL A 78 5.40 -10.35 9.14
C VAL A 78 6.32 -9.17 9.44
N PHE A 79 7.05 -9.20 10.57
CA PHE A 79 8.03 -8.19 10.93
C PHE A 79 9.12 -8.05 9.86
N ALA A 80 9.68 -9.15 9.38
CA ALA A 80 10.73 -9.16 8.37
C ALA A 80 10.30 -8.43 7.09
N LEU A 81 9.09 -8.68 6.59
CA LEU A 81 8.54 -7.96 5.45
C LEU A 81 8.47 -6.45 5.68
N PHE A 82 7.80 -6.03 6.73
CA PHE A 82 7.56 -4.61 6.97
C PHE A 82 8.80 -3.84 7.43
N ALA A 83 9.73 -4.50 8.11
CA ALA A 83 11.05 -3.95 8.41
C ALA A 83 11.85 -3.72 7.11
N GLY A 84 11.81 -4.67 6.19
CA GLY A 84 12.38 -4.51 4.85
C GLY A 84 11.75 -3.33 4.09
N LEU A 85 10.43 -3.26 4.09
CA LEU A 85 9.66 -2.14 3.50
C LEU A 85 10.09 -0.77 4.09
N PHE A 86 10.23 -0.70 5.40
CA PHE A 86 10.68 0.51 6.08
C PHE A 86 12.08 0.93 5.65
N VAL A 87 13.03 -0.02 5.64
CA VAL A 87 14.40 0.22 5.18
C VAL A 87 14.42 0.64 3.70
N GLY A 88 13.69 -0.05 2.84
CA GLY A 88 13.58 0.26 1.41
C GLY A 88 13.05 1.66 1.16
N ALA A 89 11.96 2.03 1.83
CA ALA A 89 11.33 3.34 1.67
C ALA A 89 12.22 4.50 2.15
N ILE A 90 12.93 4.33 3.28
CA ILE A 90 13.79 5.39 3.84
C ILE A 90 15.13 5.46 3.11
N CYS A 91 15.82 4.32 2.96
CA CYS A 91 17.19 4.32 2.43
C CYS A 91 17.24 4.46 0.92
N LEU A 92 16.23 3.95 0.22
CA LEU A 92 16.21 3.86 -1.25
C LEU A 92 15.09 4.69 -1.90
N GLY A 93 14.20 5.32 -1.12
CA GLY A 93 13.11 6.13 -1.66
C GLY A 93 13.58 7.28 -2.58
N HIS A 94 14.75 7.87 -2.28
CA HIS A 94 15.35 8.92 -3.11
C HIS A 94 15.97 8.38 -4.43
N VAL A 95 16.16 7.07 -4.55
CA VAL A 95 16.77 6.44 -5.74
C VAL A 95 15.89 6.67 -6.97
N ALA A 96 14.55 6.65 -6.80
CA ALA A 96 13.61 6.93 -7.87
C ALA A 96 13.69 8.38 -8.38
N ASP A 97 14.06 9.33 -7.52
CA ASP A 97 14.28 10.71 -7.92
C ASP A 97 15.56 10.87 -8.73
N HIS A 98 16.57 10.04 -8.48
CA HIS A 98 17.87 10.14 -9.16
C HIS A 98 17.92 9.35 -10.49
N TYR A 99 17.40 8.13 -10.51
CA TYR A 99 17.55 7.20 -11.67
C TYR A 99 16.32 7.14 -12.59
N GLY A 100 15.20 7.77 -12.22
CA GLY A 100 13.95 7.79 -12.98
C GLY A 100 12.93 6.77 -12.49
N ARG A 101 11.66 7.09 -12.78
CA ARG A 101 10.52 6.30 -12.28
C ARG A 101 10.46 4.92 -12.90
N ARG A 102 10.62 4.84 -14.23
CA ARG A 102 10.62 3.59 -14.99
C ARG A 102 11.76 2.65 -14.57
N THR A 103 12.96 3.20 -14.39
CA THR A 103 14.15 2.41 -14.05
C THR A 103 14.00 1.75 -12.70
N VAL A 104 13.64 2.55 -11.68
CA VAL A 104 13.49 2.06 -10.30
C VAL A 104 12.33 1.08 -10.17
N PHE A 105 11.19 1.41 -10.77
CA PHE A 105 10.04 0.54 -10.84
C PHE A 105 10.37 -0.84 -11.45
N THR A 106 11.18 -0.86 -12.50
CA THR A 106 11.61 -2.08 -13.15
C THR A 106 12.59 -2.88 -12.29
N PHE A 107 13.57 -2.20 -11.71
CA PHE A 107 14.58 -2.83 -10.86
C PHE A 107 13.97 -3.44 -9.60
N SER A 108 13.09 -2.71 -8.92
CA SER A 108 12.43 -3.19 -7.70
C SER A 108 11.62 -4.45 -7.94
N LEU A 109 10.90 -4.52 -9.08
CA LEU A 109 10.14 -5.71 -9.45
C LEU A 109 11.02 -6.95 -9.59
N VAL A 110 12.12 -6.82 -10.32
CA VAL A 110 13.09 -7.94 -10.52
C VAL A 110 13.68 -8.34 -9.18
N TRP A 111 14.05 -7.34 -8.37
CA TRP A 111 14.63 -7.56 -7.06
C TRP A 111 13.72 -8.43 -6.18
N TYR A 112 12.49 -7.97 -5.89
CA TYR A 112 11.63 -8.73 -4.99
C TYR A 112 11.14 -10.04 -5.61
N SER A 113 10.98 -10.13 -6.92
CA SER A 113 10.60 -11.38 -7.59
C SER A 113 11.67 -12.46 -7.45
N ILE A 114 12.95 -12.11 -7.68
CA ILE A 114 14.06 -13.04 -7.51
C ILE A 114 14.20 -13.44 -6.04
N THR A 115 14.19 -12.48 -5.13
CA THR A 115 14.37 -12.74 -3.70
C THR A 115 13.23 -13.57 -3.13
N THR A 116 11.99 -13.31 -3.54
CA THR A 116 10.81 -14.10 -3.16
C THR A 116 10.87 -15.51 -3.79
N ALA A 117 11.33 -15.65 -5.03
CA ALA A 117 11.55 -16.97 -5.62
C ALA A 117 12.62 -17.78 -4.85
N ILE A 118 13.73 -17.16 -4.45
CA ILE A 118 14.77 -17.80 -3.63
C ILE A 118 14.18 -18.21 -2.27
N MET A 119 13.32 -17.40 -1.66
CA MET A 119 12.63 -17.73 -0.42
C MET A 119 11.86 -19.05 -0.54
N ALA A 120 11.24 -19.34 -1.68
CA ALA A 120 10.48 -20.57 -1.90
C ALA A 120 11.30 -21.85 -1.76
N PHE A 121 12.63 -21.80 -1.90
CA PHE A 121 13.53 -22.95 -1.80
C PHE A 121 14.23 -23.06 -0.43
N GLN A 122 13.94 -22.16 0.50
CA GLN A 122 14.59 -22.20 1.82
C GLN A 122 14.03 -23.33 2.68
N THR A 123 14.85 -23.78 3.62
CA THR A 123 14.55 -24.94 4.51
C THR A 123 14.58 -24.57 5.99
N SER A 124 14.88 -23.32 6.35
CA SER A 124 14.89 -22.84 7.74
C SER A 124 14.07 -21.56 7.88
N GLY A 125 13.48 -21.32 9.04
CA GLY A 125 12.71 -20.11 9.34
C GLY A 125 13.56 -18.86 9.23
N PHE A 126 14.82 -18.91 9.70
CA PHE A 126 15.77 -17.81 9.57
C PHE A 126 15.99 -17.41 8.11
N ALA A 127 16.21 -18.38 7.23
CA ALA A 127 16.45 -18.08 5.82
C ALA A 127 15.18 -17.55 5.13
N VAL A 128 14.00 -18.08 5.50
CA VAL A 128 12.70 -17.57 5.01
C VAL A 128 12.52 -16.10 5.42
N ASP A 129 12.73 -15.76 6.69
CA ASP A 129 12.60 -14.41 7.21
C ASP A 129 13.64 -13.46 6.60
N LEU A 130 14.89 -13.91 6.42
CA LEU A 130 15.95 -13.13 5.79
C LEU A 130 15.59 -12.76 4.34
N TRP A 131 15.18 -13.75 3.53
CA TRP A 131 14.79 -13.48 2.15
C TRP A 131 13.50 -12.65 2.07
N ARG A 132 12.60 -12.81 3.04
CA ARG A 132 11.41 -11.97 3.18
C ARG A 132 11.75 -10.52 3.48
N PHE A 133 12.72 -10.28 4.36
CA PHE A 133 13.24 -8.93 4.63
C PHE A 133 13.86 -8.31 3.36
N ILE A 134 14.71 -9.07 2.67
CA ILE A 134 15.36 -8.58 1.43
C ILE A 134 14.34 -8.27 0.33
N ALA A 135 13.29 -9.10 0.18
CA ALA A 135 12.17 -8.82 -0.72
C ALA A 135 11.43 -7.55 -0.32
N GLY A 136 11.16 -7.38 0.99
CA GLY A 136 10.53 -6.19 1.56
C GLY A 136 11.27 -4.89 1.21
N VAL A 137 12.61 -4.89 1.20
CA VAL A 137 13.41 -3.73 0.79
C VAL A 137 13.06 -3.30 -0.65
N GLY A 138 12.96 -4.24 -1.58
CA GLY A 138 12.58 -3.96 -2.97
C GLY A 138 11.16 -3.40 -3.09
N ILE A 139 10.20 -3.99 -2.38
CA ILE A 139 8.80 -3.55 -2.34
C ILE A 139 8.70 -2.12 -1.78
N GLY A 140 9.47 -1.80 -0.72
CA GLY A 140 9.45 -0.46 -0.10
C GLY A 140 9.84 0.68 -1.04
N VAL A 141 10.73 0.42 -1.99
CA VAL A 141 11.11 1.39 -3.02
C VAL A 141 9.98 1.59 -4.05
N GLU A 142 9.30 0.53 -4.42
CA GLU A 142 8.28 0.54 -5.48
C GLU A 142 6.99 1.27 -5.05
N LEU A 143 6.53 1.06 -3.83
CA LEU A 143 5.30 1.67 -3.29
C LEU A 143 5.22 3.19 -3.47
N VAL A 144 6.35 3.89 -3.28
CA VAL A 144 6.41 5.34 -3.45
C VAL A 144 6.44 5.71 -4.95
N THR A 145 7.04 4.85 -5.77
CA THR A 145 7.27 5.11 -7.19
C THR A 145 5.99 5.02 -8.01
N ILE A 146 5.11 4.06 -7.72
CA ILE A 146 3.85 3.83 -8.46
C ILE A 146 2.95 5.06 -8.41
N ASP A 147 2.66 5.57 -7.22
CA ASP A 147 1.76 6.71 -7.05
C ASP A 147 2.32 7.97 -7.70
N THR A 148 3.62 8.20 -7.55
CA THR A 148 4.30 9.33 -8.20
C THR A 148 4.22 9.20 -9.73
N TYR A 149 4.43 8.01 -10.27
CA TYR A 149 4.42 7.76 -11.69
C TYR A 149 3.03 7.99 -12.31
N VAL A 150 1.97 7.51 -11.65
CA VAL A 150 0.57 7.81 -12.05
C VAL A 150 0.31 9.31 -12.00
N ALA A 151 0.73 10.01 -10.93
CA ALA A 151 0.53 11.45 -10.79
C ALA A 151 1.24 12.27 -11.86
N GLU A 152 2.40 11.80 -12.33
CA GLU A 152 3.21 12.49 -13.34
C GLU A 152 2.73 12.28 -14.78
N LEU A 153 2.09 11.13 -15.07
CA LEU A 153 1.59 10.80 -16.41
C LEU A 153 0.13 11.21 -16.66
N VAL A 154 -0.68 11.30 -15.60
CA VAL A 154 -2.12 11.57 -15.73
C VAL A 154 -2.41 13.08 -15.62
N PRO A 155 -3.28 13.65 -16.49
CA PRO A 155 -3.74 15.02 -16.40
C PRO A 155 -4.32 15.36 -15.03
N MET A 156 -4.03 16.56 -14.51
CA MET A 156 -4.39 17.00 -13.15
C MET A 156 -5.88 16.80 -12.83
N THR A 157 -6.75 17.13 -13.77
CA THR A 157 -8.22 17.04 -13.61
C THR A 157 -8.76 15.63 -13.45
N HIS A 158 -7.98 14.61 -13.83
CA HIS A 158 -8.40 13.22 -13.85
C HIS A 158 -7.62 12.32 -12.87
N ARG A 159 -6.64 12.86 -12.14
CA ARG A 159 -5.79 12.12 -11.21
C ARG A 159 -6.59 11.30 -10.19
N GLY A 160 -7.64 11.90 -9.60
CA GLY A 160 -8.47 11.19 -8.63
C GLY A 160 -9.09 9.91 -9.18
N ARG A 161 -9.61 9.93 -10.41
CA ARG A 161 -10.16 8.75 -11.09
C ARG A 161 -9.07 7.73 -11.42
N ALA A 162 -7.91 8.18 -11.88
CA ALA A 162 -6.79 7.31 -12.20
C ALA A 162 -6.23 6.62 -10.96
N PHE A 163 -6.13 7.32 -9.81
CA PHE A 163 -5.74 6.72 -8.55
C PHE A 163 -6.74 5.69 -8.05
N ALA A 164 -8.05 5.97 -8.12
CA ALA A 164 -9.07 5.00 -7.75
C ALA A 164 -9.01 3.74 -8.62
N TYR A 165 -8.82 3.89 -9.92
CA TYR A 165 -8.61 2.80 -10.87
C TYR A 165 -7.34 2.02 -10.56
N ASN A 166 -6.22 2.71 -10.30
CA ASN A 166 -4.96 2.11 -9.92
C ASN A 166 -5.11 1.26 -8.64
N GLN A 167 -5.73 1.81 -7.60
CA GLN A 167 -5.99 1.08 -6.37
C GLN A 167 -6.91 -0.14 -6.56
N PHE A 168 -7.97 0.01 -7.37
CA PHE A 168 -8.84 -1.12 -7.69
C PHE A 168 -8.05 -2.29 -8.30
N PHE A 169 -7.21 -2.02 -9.31
CA PHE A 169 -6.39 -3.03 -9.95
C PHE A 169 -5.32 -3.62 -9.01
N GLN A 170 -4.69 -2.79 -8.22
CA GLN A 170 -3.74 -3.25 -7.20
C GLN A 170 -4.41 -4.21 -6.21
N PHE A 171 -5.56 -3.84 -5.68
CA PHE A 171 -6.28 -4.66 -4.70
C PHE A 171 -6.91 -5.94 -5.26
N LEU A 172 -7.02 -6.10 -6.59
CA LEU A 172 -7.36 -7.39 -7.20
C LEU A 172 -6.36 -8.50 -6.86
N ALA A 173 -5.12 -8.14 -6.56
CA ALA A 173 -4.10 -9.08 -6.12
C ALA A 173 -4.51 -9.86 -4.87
N VAL A 174 -5.22 -9.21 -3.94
CA VAL A 174 -5.55 -9.81 -2.63
C VAL A 174 -6.47 -11.04 -2.75
N PRO A 175 -7.63 -10.96 -3.43
CA PRO A 175 -8.42 -12.17 -3.67
C PRO A 175 -7.70 -13.18 -4.58
N ILE A 176 -6.85 -12.76 -5.50
CA ILE A 176 -6.09 -13.68 -6.37
C ILE A 176 -5.12 -14.53 -5.53
N VAL A 177 -4.27 -13.90 -4.70
CA VAL A 177 -3.34 -14.64 -3.83
C VAL A 177 -4.08 -15.50 -2.82
N ALA A 178 -5.20 -15.01 -2.28
CA ALA A 178 -6.03 -15.75 -1.34
C ALA A 178 -6.64 -17.00 -1.98
N PHE A 179 -7.13 -16.89 -3.22
CA PHE A 179 -7.68 -18.00 -3.98
C PHE A 179 -6.62 -19.06 -4.30
N ILE A 180 -5.47 -18.64 -4.80
CA ILE A 180 -4.34 -19.53 -5.10
C ILE A 180 -3.86 -20.25 -3.82
N ALA A 181 -3.76 -19.53 -2.72
CA ALA A 181 -3.35 -20.08 -1.43
C ALA A 181 -4.39 -21.08 -0.89
N TRP A 182 -5.69 -20.81 -1.01
CA TRP A 182 -6.75 -21.74 -0.62
C TRP A 182 -6.64 -23.08 -1.39
N LEU A 183 -6.32 -23.03 -2.68
CA LEU A 183 -6.18 -24.24 -3.50
C LEU A 183 -4.89 -25.02 -3.18
N LEU A 184 -3.77 -24.32 -2.99
CA LEU A 184 -2.45 -24.95 -2.98
C LEU A 184 -1.89 -25.19 -1.57
N VAL A 185 -2.04 -24.26 -0.61
CA VAL A 185 -1.41 -24.35 0.72
C VAL A 185 -1.82 -25.61 1.50
N PRO A 186 -3.10 -26.08 1.45
CA PRO A 186 -3.46 -27.32 2.12
C PRO A 186 -2.86 -28.59 1.49
N THR A 187 -2.36 -28.50 0.26
CA THR A 187 -1.88 -29.61 -0.56
C THR A 187 -0.35 -29.60 -0.67
N ALA A 188 0.21 -30.65 -1.25
CA ALA A 188 1.64 -30.74 -1.59
C ALA A 188 1.81 -31.28 -3.02
N PRO A 189 1.49 -30.48 -4.05
CA PRO A 189 1.58 -30.91 -5.45
C PRO A 189 3.02 -31.33 -5.78
N PHE A 190 3.17 -32.49 -6.42
CA PHE A 190 4.47 -33.07 -6.80
C PHE A 190 5.43 -33.29 -5.59
N GLY A 191 4.91 -33.45 -4.38
CA GLY A 191 5.73 -33.62 -3.17
C GLY A 191 6.37 -32.33 -2.65
N PHE A 192 5.98 -31.17 -3.19
CA PHE A 192 6.50 -29.87 -2.81
C PHE A 192 5.42 -29.09 -2.05
N ASP A 193 5.76 -28.51 -0.90
CA ASP A 193 4.79 -27.80 -0.05
C ASP A 193 3.99 -26.76 -0.85
N GLY A 194 2.66 -26.76 -0.68
CA GLY A 194 1.77 -25.91 -1.47
C GLY A 194 2.03 -24.41 -1.30
N TRP A 195 2.53 -23.94 -0.14
CA TRP A 195 2.90 -22.55 0.07
C TRP A 195 4.02 -22.08 -0.88
N ARG A 196 4.95 -22.98 -1.23
CA ARG A 196 6.05 -22.68 -2.17
C ARG A 196 5.53 -22.42 -3.58
N TRP A 197 4.51 -23.15 -4.01
CA TRP A 197 3.85 -22.91 -5.30
C TRP A 197 3.16 -21.54 -5.36
N VAL A 198 2.51 -21.11 -4.28
CA VAL A 198 1.90 -19.77 -4.19
C VAL A 198 2.96 -18.69 -4.38
N VAL A 199 4.12 -18.85 -3.75
CA VAL A 199 5.29 -17.96 -3.87
C VAL A 199 5.82 -17.95 -5.32
N LEU A 200 6.06 -19.12 -5.90
CA LEU A 200 6.62 -19.25 -7.26
C LEU A 200 5.68 -18.70 -8.33
N ILE A 201 4.36 -18.89 -8.20
CA ILE A 201 3.36 -18.31 -9.11
C ILE A 201 3.42 -16.79 -9.07
N GLY A 202 3.49 -16.18 -7.88
CA GLY A 202 3.68 -14.75 -7.74
C GLY A 202 4.96 -14.24 -8.41
N SER A 203 6.08 -14.90 -8.14
CA SER A 203 7.37 -14.56 -8.72
C SER A 203 7.40 -14.71 -10.25
N ALA A 204 6.78 -15.77 -10.80
CA ALA A 204 6.69 -15.98 -12.24
C ALA A 204 5.81 -14.93 -12.94
N GLY A 205 4.72 -14.51 -12.31
CA GLY A 205 3.85 -13.44 -12.83
C GLY A 205 4.60 -12.13 -13.02
N ALA A 206 5.55 -11.82 -12.16
CA ALA A 206 6.39 -10.65 -12.30
C ALA A 206 7.28 -10.67 -13.59
N ILE A 207 7.68 -11.84 -14.08
CA ILE A 207 8.41 -11.95 -15.36
C ILE A 207 7.51 -11.47 -16.52
N VAL A 208 6.25 -11.82 -16.52
CA VAL A 208 5.29 -11.38 -17.56
C VAL A 208 5.16 -9.86 -17.55
N ILE A 209 5.09 -9.26 -16.38
CA ILE A 209 5.00 -7.81 -16.24
C ILE A 209 6.30 -7.11 -16.60
N TRP A 210 7.44 -7.72 -16.38
CA TRP A 210 8.71 -7.19 -16.89
C TRP A 210 8.63 -6.84 -18.39
N PHE A 211 8.10 -7.74 -19.22
CA PHE A 211 7.93 -7.47 -20.65
C PHE A 211 6.90 -6.37 -20.92
N ILE A 212 5.82 -6.30 -20.13
CA ILE A 212 4.80 -5.25 -20.25
C ILE A 212 5.39 -3.87 -19.89
N ARG A 213 6.21 -3.80 -18.86
CA ARG A 213 6.85 -2.56 -18.38
C ARG A 213 7.87 -1.96 -19.35
N LEU A 214 8.48 -2.76 -20.22
CA LEU A 214 9.35 -2.24 -21.27
C LEU A 214 8.64 -1.27 -22.23
N ARG A 215 7.31 -1.28 -22.25
CA ARG A 215 6.46 -0.38 -23.04
C ARG A 215 6.09 0.92 -22.35
N LEU A 216 6.39 1.05 -21.06
CA LEU A 216 6.14 2.30 -20.33
C LEU A 216 7.22 3.34 -20.67
N PRO A 217 6.84 4.58 -21.05
CA PRO A 217 7.80 5.67 -21.24
C PRO A 217 8.33 6.15 -19.88
N GLU A 218 9.50 6.79 -19.83
CA GLU A 218 9.91 7.51 -18.61
C GLU A 218 8.99 8.74 -18.38
N SER A 219 8.92 9.21 -17.14
CA SER A 219 8.11 10.39 -16.82
C SER A 219 8.64 11.64 -17.51
N PRO A 220 7.85 12.32 -18.37
CA PRO A 220 8.28 13.58 -18.99
C PRO A 220 8.56 14.68 -17.95
N ARG A 221 7.82 14.70 -16.84
CA ARG A 221 8.02 15.66 -15.75
C ARG A 221 9.35 15.41 -15.03
N TRP A 222 9.71 14.13 -14.82
CA TRP A 222 10.99 13.77 -14.25
C TRP A 222 12.15 14.12 -15.19
N LEU A 223 12.02 13.80 -16.49
CA LEU A 223 13.03 14.14 -17.51
C LEU A 223 13.27 15.64 -17.57
N ALA A 224 12.21 16.45 -17.55
CA ALA A 224 12.31 17.91 -17.57
C ALA A 224 13.02 18.47 -16.31
N ARG A 225 12.72 17.93 -15.12
CA ARG A 225 13.41 18.31 -13.86
C ARG A 225 14.91 17.99 -13.89
N HIS A 226 15.30 16.89 -14.60
CA HIS A 226 16.71 16.48 -14.78
C HIS A 226 17.37 17.10 -16.00
N ARG A 227 16.77 18.16 -16.58
CA ARG A 227 17.27 18.91 -17.75
C ARG A 227 17.45 18.05 -19.03
N ARG A 228 16.79 16.88 -19.12
CA ARG A 228 16.75 16.01 -20.29
C ARG A 228 15.59 16.42 -21.21
N PHE A 229 15.62 17.68 -21.65
CA PHE A 229 14.49 18.29 -22.35
C PHE A 229 14.17 17.66 -23.70
N GLU A 230 15.16 17.22 -24.46
CA GLU A 230 14.95 16.55 -25.76
C GLU A 230 14.18 15.23 -25.58
N GLU A 231 14.52 14.46 -24.57
CA GLU A 231 13.83 13.20 -24.27
C GLU A 231 12.44 13.47 -23.72
N ALA A 232 12.28 14.49 -22.84
CA ALA A 232 10.99 14.89 -22.32
C ALA A 232 10.04 15.33 -23.45
N GLU A 233 10.55 16.11 -24.40
CA GLU A 233 9.81 16.52 -25.59
C GLU A 233 9.41 15.31 -26.46
N HIS A 234 10.34 14.41 -26.73
CA HIS A 234 10.07 13.20 -27.51
C HIS A 234 8.97 12.34 -26.90
N VAL A 235 9.04 12.10 -25.58
CA VAL A 235 8.03 11.31 -24.86
C VAL A 235 6.68 12.04 -24.84
N THR A 236 6.67 13.35 -24.57
CA THR A 236 5.44 14.16 -24.54
C THR A 236 4.77 14.16 -25.91
N ALA A 237 5.54 14.40 -26.98
CA ALA A 237 5.02 14.38 -28.34
C ALA A 237 4.47 13.00 -28.73
N GLY A 238 5.11 11.91 -28.27
CA GLY A 238 4.62 10.55 -28.47
C GLY A 238 3.27 10.31 -27.79
N ILE A 239 3.09 10.77 -26.54
CA ILE A 239 1.83 10.68 -25.82
C ILE A 239 0.75 11.55 -26.51
N GLU A 240 1.08 12.77 -26.89
CA GLU A 240 0.16 13.67 -27.60
C GLU A 240 -0.31 13.09 -28.93
N ALA A 241 0.61 12.51 -29.71
CA ALA A 241 0.27 11.87 -30.98
C ALA A 241 -0.68 10.67 -30.80
N ALA A 242 -0.42 9.83 -29.79
CA ALA A 242 -1.29 8.71 -29.46
C ALA A 242 -2.67 9.16 -28.98
N VAL A 243 -2.73 10.21 -28.16
CA VAL A 243 -4.00 10.79 -27.69
C VAL A 243 -4.77 11.44 -28.85
N ALA A 244 -4.10 12.17 -29.75
CA ALA A 244 -4.72 12.75 -30.92
C ALA A 244 -5.29 11.67 -31.88
N ALA A 245 -4.55 10.57 -32.06
CA ALA A 245 -5.02 9.41 -32.83
C ALA A 245 -6.27 8.78 -32.21
N ASP A 246 -6.29 8.62 -30.88
CA ASP A 246 -7.46 8.10 -30.15
C ASP A 246 -8.69 9.01 -30.25
N LEU A 247 -8.48 10.34 -30.28
CA LEU A 247 -9.55 11.34 -30.38
C LEU A 247 -10.10 11.46 -31.80
N GLY A 248 -9.29 11.20 -32.82
CA GLY A 248 -9.62 11.52 -34.21
C GLY A 248 -9.80 13.02 -34.46
N ALA A 249 -9.26 13.87 -33.58
CA ALA A 249 -9.41 15.33 -33.62
C ALA A 249 -8.14 16.03 -33.08
N ALA A 250 -8.05 17.34 -33.30
CA ALA A 250 -6.98 18.16 -32.73
C ALA A 250 -7.04 18.19 -31.20
N LEU A 251 -5.85 18.23 -30.56
CA LEU A 251 -5.75 18.35 -29.12
C LEU A 251 -6.35 19.67 -28.61
N PRO A 252 -6.87 19.70 -27.37
CA PRO A 252 -7.32 20.92 -26.72
C PRO A 252 -6.22 22.00 -26.72
N PRO A 253 -6.56 23.30 -26.73
CA PRO A 253 -5.57 24.35 -26.60
C PRO A 253 -4.81 24.28 -25.29
N LEU A 254 -3.58 24.79 -25.27
CA LEU A 254 -2.79 24.90 -24.03
C LEU A 254 -3.51 25.83 -23.04
N GLY A 255 -3.65 25.36 -21.82
CA GLY A 255 -4.09 26.20 -20.70
C GLY A 255 -3.00 27.20 -20.28
N PRO A 256 -3.32 28.11 -19.35
CA PRO A 256 -2.32 29.03 -18.82
C PRO A 256 -1.17 28.27 -18.21
N ILE A 257 0.06 28.59 -18.60
CA ILE A 257 1.27 28.01 -18.01
C ILE A 257 1.41 28.60 -16.61
N GLN A 258 1.17 27.76 -15.59
CA GLN A 258 1.41 28.15 -14.20
C GLN A 258 2.91 28.00 -13.92
N PRO A 259 3.60 29.06 -13.46
CA PRO A 259 4.95 28.92 -12.97
C PRO A 259 4.95 27.91 -11.82
N GLU A 260 5.87 26.94 -11.82
CA GLU A 260 6.12 26.17 -10.60
C GLU A 260 6.52 27.17 -9.50
N GLU A 261 5.85 27.12 -8.34
CA GLU A 261 6.22 27.96 -7.19
C GLU A 261 7.70 27.66 -6.87
N GLU A 262 8.55 28.66 -7.09
CA GLU A 262 9.97 28.62 -6.75
C GLU A 262 10.07 28.69 -5.22
N GLY A 263 10.34 27.59 -4.60
CA GLY A 263 10.63 27.50 -3.17
C GLY A 263 10.34 26.11 -2.62
N GLU A 264 11.37 25.28 -2.54
CA GLU A 264 11.28 24.09 -1.70
C GLU A 264 11.27 24.53 -0.25
N GLY A 265 10.14 24.35 0.45
CA GLY A 265 10.05 24.54 1.89
C GLY A 265 11.05 23.66 2.65
N THR A 266 11.51 24.07 3.80
CA THR A 266 12.45 23.32 4.62
C THR A 266 11.73 22.28 5.49
N PHE A 267 12.46 21.25 5.93
CA PHE A 267 11.92 20.28 6.91
C PHE A 267 11.59 20.94 8.25
N ALA A 268 12.30 22.02 8.60
CA ALA A 268 12.06 22.77 9.82
C ALA A 268 10.68 23.43 9.86
N GLU A 269 10.15 23.86 8.71
CA GLU A 269 8.82 24.48 8.62
C GLU A 269 7.69 23.55 9.07
N ILE A 270 7.89 22.21 9.04
CA ILE A 270 6.89 21.24 9.54
C ILE A 270 6.65 21.44 11.04
N TRP A 271 7.64 21.97 11.76
CA TRP A 271 7.60 22.19 13.20
C TRP A 271 7.25 23.63 13.59
N GLU A 272 6.90 24.46 12.62
CA GLU A 272 6.38 25.81 12.86
C GLU A 272 4.85 25.80 12.97
N PRO A 273 4.25 26.63 13.85
CA PRO A 273 2.80 26.77 13.90
C PRO A 273 2.22 27.25 12.55
N PRO A 274 1.10 26.69 12.08
CA PRO A 274 0.21 25.70 12.70
C PRO A 274 0.54 24.24 12.32
N TYR A 275 1.65 23.98 11.62
CA TYR A 275 1.96 22.67 11.02
C TYR A 275 2.48 21.66 12.05
N ASP A 276 3.18 22.11 13.10
CA ASP A 276 3.69 21.28 14.19
C ASP A 276 2.58 20.42 14.82
N ARG A 277 1.47 21.05 15.19
CA ARG A 277 0.30 20.34 15.74
C ARG A 277 -0.29 19.34 14.76
N ARG A 278 -0.38 19.70 13.46
CA ARG A 278 -0.89 18.82 12.41
C ARG A 278 0.04 17.63 12.21
N ALA A 279 1.34 17.85 12.19
CA ALA A 279 2.35 16.80 12.08
C ALA A 279 2.28 15.80 13.25
N ILE A 280 2.12 16.29 14.49
CA ILE A 280 1.97 15.44 15.67
C ILE A 280 0.68 14.60 15.57
N ILE A 281 -0.47 15.23 15.29
CA ILE A 281 -1.77 14.56 15.19
C ILE A 281 -1.72 13.47 14.12
N LEU A 282 -1.17 13.78 12.92
CA LEU A 282 -1.06 12.83 11.84
C LEU A 282 -0.03 11.73 12.11
N SER A 283 1.05 12.02 12.84
CA SER A 283 2.03 11.00 13.25
C SER A 283 1.40 9.99 14.20
N VAL A 284 0.66 10.46 15.22
CA VAL A 284 -0.10 9.60 16.13
C VAL A 284 -1.15 8.79 15.36
N PHE A 285 -1.90 9.44 14.48
CA PHE A 285 -2.87 8.78 13.62
C PHE A 285 -2.21 7.67 12.78
N ASN A 286 -1.15 7.99 12.03
CA ASN A 286 -0.49 7.03 11.15
C ASN A 286 0.13 5.86 11.91
N PHE A 287 0.62 6.08 13.14
CA PHE A 287 1.15 5.01 13.98
C PHE A 287 0.03 4.04 14.39
N PHE A 288 -1.09 4.52 14.88
CA PHE A 288 -2.15 3.66 15.42
C PHE A 288 -3.09 3.07 14.36
N GLN A 289 -3.38 3.80 13.26
CA GLN A 289 -4.27 3.30 12.21
C GLN A 289 -3.75 2.01 11.56
N THR A 290 -2.44 1.88 11.47
CA THR A 290 -1.78 0.75 10.82
C THR A 290 -1.99 -0.56 11.57
N PHE A 291 -2.11 -0.52 12.89
CA PHE A 291 -2.50 -1.70 13.68
C PHE A 291 -3.90 -2.20 13.32
N GLY A 292 -4.82 -1.31 13.00
CA GLY A 292 -6.16 -1.69 12.52
C GLY A 292 -6.10 -2.36 11.15
N TYR A 293 -5.32 -1.79 10.23
CA TYR A 293 -5.21 -2.30 8.88
C TYR A 293 -4.41 -3.62 8.83
N TYR A 294 -3.12 -3.58 9.13
CA TYR A 294 -2.24 -4.76 9.01
C TYR A 294 -2.43 -5.76 10.14
N GLY A 295 -2.86 -5.34 11.33
CA GLY A 295 -3.20 -6.24 12.42
C GLY A 295 -4.37 -7.17 12.12
N PHE A 296 -5.23 -6.78 11.19
CA PHE A 296 -6.26 -7.67 10.64
C PHE A 296 -5.81 -8.29 9.32
N ALA A 297 -5.52 -7.49 8.29
CA ALA A 297 -5.32 -7.95 6.91
C ALA A 297 -4.15 -8.95 6.75
N ALA A 298 -3.05 -8.76 7.49
CA ALA A 298 -1.91 -9.68 7.46
C ALA A 298 -2.11 -10.95 8.31
N TRP A 299 -3.19 -11.02 9.10
CA TRP A 299 -3.38 -12.07 10.09
C TRP A 299 -4.68 -12.86 9.94
N VAL A 300 -5.58 -12.50 9.01
CA VAL A 300 -6.91 -13.14 8.88
C VAL A 300 -6.86 -14.66 8.89
N PRO A 301 -6.04 -15.35 8.07
CA PRO A 301 -5.99 -16.82 8.10
C PRO A 301 -5.55 -17.37 9.45
N THR A 302 -4.54 -16.73 10.05
CA THR A 302 -3.99 -17.15 11.36
C THR A 302 -4.98 -16.91 12.50
N LEU A 303 -5.70 -15.78 12.49
CA LEU A 303 -6.74 -15.50 13.49
C LEU A 303 -7.89 -16.50 13.42
N LEU A 304 -8.29 -16.91 12.21
CA LEU A 304 -9.31 -17.95 12.01
C LEU A 304 -8.83 -19.30 12.53
N ILE A 305 -7.58 -19.67 12.26
CA ILE A 305 -6.98 -20.91 12.79
C ILE A 305 -6.91 -20.88 14.34
N ALA A 306 -6.54 -19.74 14.93
CA ALA A 306 -6.52 -19.56 16.37
C ALA A 306 -7.91 -19.68 17.01
N LYS A 307 -9.00 -19.50 16.23
CA LYS A 307 -10.39 -19.77 16.63
C LYS A 307 -10.81 -21.25 16.42
N GLY A 308 -9.87 -22.15 16.06
CA GLY A 308 -10.14 -23.56 15.83
C GLY A 308 -10.65 -23.90 14.42
N ILE A 309 -10.61 -22.96 13.48
CA ILE A 309 -10.97 -23.22 12.08
C ILE A 309 -9.83 -23.97 11.40
N THR A 310 -10.15 -24.99 10.61
CA THR A 310 -9.15 -25.74 9.83
C THR A 310 -8.43 -24.85 8.83
N ILE A 311 -7.20 -25.19 8.44
CA ILE A 311 -6.40 -24.41 7.48
C ILE A 311 -7.17 -24.19 6.18
N THR A 312 -7.78 -25.24 5.62
CA THR A 312 -8.53 -25.13 4.37
C THR A 312 -9.73 -24.18 4.48
N ALA A 313 -10.52 -24.31 5.55
CA ALA A 313 -11.68 -23.43 5.77
C ALA A 313 -11.25 -22.00 6.09
N SER A 314 -10.17 -21.81 6.85
CA SER A 314 -9.60 -20.50 7.15
C SER A 314 -9.18 -19.76 5.88
N LEU A 315 -8.48 -20.43 4.98
CA LEU A 315 -8.07 -19.85 3.70
C LEU A 315 -9.28 -19.56 2.78
N LEU A 316 -10.30 -20.44 2.78
CA LEU A 316 -11.54 -20.18 2.05
C LEU A 316 -12.27 -18.94 2.57
N TYR A 317 -12.44 -18.82 3.90
CA TYR A 317 -13.10 -17.64 4.49
C TYR A 317 -12.30 -16.38 4.24
N SER A 318 -10.96 -16.46 4.34
CA SER A 318 -10.07 -15.35 4.03
C SER A 318 -10.15 -14.94 2.55
N PHE A 319 -10.30 -15.89 1.63
CA PHE A 319 -10.53 -15.58 0.21
C PHE A 319 -11.84 -14.81 -0.01
N VAL A 320 -12.94 -15.26 0.61
CA VAL A 320 -14.24 -14.56 0.50
C VAL A 320 -14.16 -13.15 1.09
N ILE A 321 -13.50 -12.98 2.25
CA ILE A 321 -13.24 -11.67 2.86
C ILE A 321 -12.38 -10.80 1.93
N ALA A 322 -11.38 -11.39 1.28
CA ALA A 322 -10.46 -10.68 0.39
C ALA A 322 -11.13 -10.03 -0.82
N ILE A 323 -12.27 -10.58 -1.29
CA ILE A 323 -13.07 -10.02 -2.40
C ILE A 323 -13.54 -8.57 -2.08
N ALA A 324 -13.67 -8.22 -0.81
CA ALA A 324 -14.03 -6.87 -0.39
C ALA A 324 -12.92 -5.83 -0.67
N ASN A 325 -11.65 -6.25 -0.84
CA ASN A 325 -10.54 -5.30 -1.02
C ASN A 325 -10.66 -4.46 -2.29
N PRO A 326 -10.85 -4.99 -3.49
CA PRO A 326 -11.01 -4.17 -4.69
C PRO A 326 -12.32 -3.35 -4.69
N VAL A 327 -13.33 -3.78 -3.94
CA VAL A 327 -14.62 -3.05 -3.83
C VAL A 327 -14.49 -1.78 -2.99
N GLY A 328 -13.63 -1.81 -1.96
CA GLY A 328 -13.46 -0.69 -1.02
C GLY A 328 -13.11 0.65 -1.69
N PRO A 329 -12.09 0.75 -2.56
CA PRO A 329 -11.74 1.96 -3.28
C PRO A 329 -12.89 2.50 -4.17
N LEU A 330 -13.65 1.62 -4.81
CA LEU A 330 -14.81 2.02 -5.61
C LEU A 330 -15.93 2.63 -4.77
N LEU A 331 -16.24 2.03 -3.62
CA LEU A 331 -17.22 2.60 -2.69
C LEU A 331 -16.71 3.91 -2.08
N GLY A 332 -15.42 4.01 -1.80
CA GLY A 332 -14.79 5.24 -1.30
C GLY A 332 -15.02 6.43 -2.23
N THR A 333 -14.93 6.25 -3.54
CA THR A 333 -15.17 7.33 -4.52
C THR A 333 -16.60 7.87 -4.49
N LEU A 334 -17.60 7.03 -4.18
CA LEU A 334 -19.00 7.44 -4.12
C LEU A 334 -19.33 8.32 -2.91
N ILE A 335 -18.54 8.20 -1.85
CA ILE A 335 -18.78 8.86 -0.55
C ILE A 335 -17.82 10.04 -0.36
N ALA A 336 -16.68 10.06 -1.05
CA ALA A 336 -15.57 10.99 -0.85
C ALA A 336 -15.99 12.46 -0.75
N ASP A 337 -16.89 12.91 -1.64
CA ASP A 337 -17.29 14.32 -1.73
C ASP A 337 -18.57 14.64 -0.93
N ARG A 338 -19.23 13.63 -0.35
CA ARG A 338 -20.50 13.79 0.37
C ARG A 338 -20.35 14.07 1.86
N MET A 339 -19.27 13.59 2.46
CA MET A 339 -18.98 13.72 3.90
C MET A 339 -17.67 14.44 4.14
N GLU A 340 -17.55 15.18 5.25
CA GLU A 340 -16.28 15.71 5.76
C GLU A 340 -15.26 14.59 5.94
N ARG A 341 -14.05 14.73 5.36
CA ARG A 341 -13.03 13.66 5.34
C ARG A 341 -12.62 13.17 6.72
N LYS A 342 -12.48 14.09 7.66
CA LYS A 342 -12.16 13.74 9.05
C LYS A 342 -13.21 12.79 9.66
N TRP A 343 -14.51 12.99 9.38
CA TRP A 343 -15.57 12.12 9.89
C TRP A 343 -15.66 10.79 9.16
N GLN A 344 -15.22 10.74 7.90
CA GLN A 344 -15.06 9.46 7.17
C GLN A 344 -13.98 8.59 7.82
N VAL A 345 -12.83 9.19 8.18
CA VAL A 345 -11.75 8.51 8.90
C VAL A 345 -12.24 7.99 10.25
N CYS A 346 -12.95 8.83 11.03
CA CYS A 346 -13.50 8.43 12.32
C CYS A 346 -14.53 7.31 12.20
N ALA A 347 -15.42 7.38 11.20
CA ALA A 347 -16.43 6.34 10.96
C ALA A 347 -15.79 5.01 10.57
N GLY A 348 -14.80 5.03 9.67
CA GLY A 348 -14.03 3.85 9.30
C GLY A 348 -13.32 3.22 10.50
N ALA A 349 -12.60 4.04 11.30
CA ALA A 349 -11.91 3.57 12.50
C ALA A 349 -12.90 2.98 13.53
N THR A 350 -14.03 3.63 13.77
CA THR A 350 -15.07 3.10 14.66
C THR A 350 -15.60 1.77 14.15
N GLY A 351 -15.86 1.66 12.84
CA GLY A 351 -16.30 0.41 12.21
C GLY A 351 -15.27 -0.73 12.38
N ILE A 352 -13.98 -0.45 12.19
CA ILE A 352 -12.90 -1.43 12.42
C ILE A 352 -12.93 -1.93 13.88
N GLY A 353 -13.02 -1.02 14.85
CA GLY A 353 -13.07 -1.38 16.27
C GLY A 353 -14.28 -2.23 16.60
N VAL A 354 -15.48 -1.78 16.23
CA VAL A 354 -16.76 -2.45 16.55
C VAL A 354 -16.86 -3.80 15.84
N PHE A 355 -16.72 -3.84 14.52
CA PHE A 355 -16.84 -5.09 13.76
C PHE A 355 -15.72 -6.06 14.08
N GLY A 356 -14.50 -5.56 14.40
CA GLY A 356 -13.39 -6.37 14.86
C GLY A 356 -13.70 -7.06 16.21
N MET A 357 -14.24 -6.35 17.18
CA MET A 357 -14.66 -6.94 18.46
C MET A 357 -15.81 -7.96 18.28
N LEU A 358 -16.73 -7.69 17.38
CA LEU A 358 -17.78 -8.65 17.04
C LEU A 358 -17.19 -9.90 16.35
N PHE A 359 -16.22 -9.74 15.44
CA PHE A 359 -15.49 -10.83 14.81
C PHE A 359 -14.76 -11.72 15.83
N ALA A 360 -14.11 -11.10 16.82
CA ALA A 360 -13.45 -11.83 17.90
C ALA A 360 -14.39 -12.76 18.67
N ASN A 361 -15.64 -12.35 18.83
CA ASN A 361 -16.66 -13.11 19.57
C ASN A 361 -17.56 -13.98 18.68
N ALA A 362 -17.43 -13.90 17.34
CA ALA A 362 -18.21 -14.70 16.42
C ALA A 362 -17.82 -16.17 16.47
N GLY A 363 -18.81 -17.07 16.47
CA GLY A 363 -18.59 -18.53 16.54
C GLY A 363 -19.02 -19.28 15.27
N VAL A 364 -19.79 -18.64 14.37
CA VAL A 364 -20.30 -19.32 13.16
C VAL A 364 -19.71 -18.74 11.88
N PRO A 365 -19.53 -19.58 10.85
CA PRO A 365 -18.82 -19.20 9.61
C PRO A 365 -19.34 -17.94 8.93
N TRP A 366 -20.66 -17.79 8.79
CA TRP A 366 -21.25 -16.64 8.10
C TRP A 366 -21.02 -15.33 8.84
N GLN A 367 -20.98 -15.35 10.19
CA GLN A 367 -20.64 -14.17 11.00
C GLN A 367 -19.16 -13.80 10.80
N LEU A 368 -18.25 -14.78 10.84
CA LEU A 368 -16.83 -14.55 10.62
C LEU A 368 -16.57 -13.93 9.25
N ILE A 369 -17.19 -14.47 8.22
CA ILE A 369 -17.07 -13.93 6.85
C ILE A 369 -17.68 -12.52 6.77
N GLY A 370 -18.93 -12.36 7.20
CA GLY A 370 -19.63 -11.08 7.11
C GLY A 370 -18.94 -9.96 7.90
N LEU A 371 -18.52 -10.24 9.13
CA LEU A 371 -17.80 -9.26 9.95
C LEU A 371 -16.41 -8.98 9.40
N GLY A 372 -15.71 -10.01 8.88
CA GLY A 372 -14.43 -9.83 8.20
C GLY A 372 -14.54 -8.94 6.96
N VAL A 373 -15.59 -9.10 6.15
CA VAL A 373 -15.90 -8.22 5.02
C VAL A 373 -16.13 -6.79 5.50
N LEU A 374 -16.93 -6.58 6.56
CA LEU A 374 -17.19 -5.25 7.11
C LEU A 374 -15.93 -4.58 7.65
N VAL A 375 -15.07 -5.32 8.36
CA VAL A 375 -13.76 -4.80 8.81
C VAL A 375 -12.91 -4.39 7.60
N THR A 376 -12.85 -5.21 6.56
CA THR A 376 -12.08 -4.92 5.34
C THR A 376 -12.60 -3.67 4.61
N LEU A 377 -13.91 -3.55 4.46
CA LEU A 377 -14.53 -2.36 3.85
C LEU A 377 -14.27 -1.09 4.66
N CYS A 378 -14.38 -1.15 6.00
CA CYS A 378 -14.06 -0.02 6.87
C CYS A 378 -12.56 0.36 6.79
N ASN A 379 -11.67 -0.62 6.74
CA ASN A 379 -10.23 -0.40 6.55
C ASN A 379 -9.94 0.32 5.24
N ASN A 380 -10.50 -0.16 4.13
CA ASN A 380 -10.28 0.45 2.82
C ASN A 380 -10.92 1.85 2.72
N TRP A 381 -12.10 2.05 3.31
CA TRP A 381 -12.73 3.38 3.38
C TRP A 381 -11.90 4.36 4.19
N MET A 382 -11.43 3.95 5.36
CA MET A 382 -10.54 4.77 6.19
C MET A 382 -9.24 5.10 5.44
N SER A 383 -8.61 4.10 4.80
CA SER A 383 -7.38 4.26 4.03
C SER A 383 -7.55 5.27 2.89
N PHE A 384 -8.57 5.15 2.08
CA PHE A 384 -8.88 6.09 1.00
C PHE A 384 -9.09 7.52 1.53
N SER A 385 -9.84 7.67 2.62
CA SER A 385 -10.17 8.99 3.17
C SER A 385 -8.98 9.70 3.78
N PHE A 386 -8.08 8.98 4.48
CA PHE A 386 -6.95 9.64 5.15
C PHE A 386 -5.84 10.06 4.19
N HIS A 387 -5.59 9.32 3.11
CA HIS A 387 -4.59 9.72 2.11
C HIS A 387 -4.94 11.08 1.50
N SER A 388 -6.21 11.31 1.20
CA SER A 388 -6.69 12.61 0.74
C SER A 388 -6.61 13.66 1.86
N TYR A 389 -7.04 13.32 3.08
CA TYR A 389 -7.06 14.24 4.21
C TYR A 389 -5.67 14.76 4.57
N GLN A 390 -4.67 13.87 4.71
CA GLN A 390 -3.33 14.29 5.10
C GLN A 390 -2.64 15.18 4.05
N SER A 391 -2.94 14.98 2.75
CA SER A 391 -2.38 15.81 1.69
C SER A 391 -2.94 17.24 1.66
N GLU A 392 -4.12 17.46 2.23
CA GLU A 392 -4.77 18.78 2.31
C GLU A 392 -4.28 19.63 3.49
N LEU A 393 -3.67 19.00 4.50
CA LEU A 393 -3.28 19.70 5.74
C LEU A 393 -1.97 20.47 5.64
N PHE A 394 -1.22 20.31 4.55
CA PHE A 394 0.06 20.99 4.35
C PHE A 394 0.09 21.78 3.04
N PRO A 395 0.69 22.99 3.02
CA PRO A 395 0.84 23.77 1.82
C PRO A 395 1.75 23.06 0.82
N THR A 396 1.58 23.39 -0.47
CA THR A 396 2.24 22.70 -1.60
C THR A 396 3.76 22.63 -1.43
N ARG A 397 4.38 23.72 -0.92
CA ARG A 397 5.84 23.84 -0.75
C ARG A 397 6.46 22.82 0.20
N ILE A 398 5.75 22.40 1.28
CA ILE A 398 6.26 21.42 2.26
C ILE A 398 5.50 20.10 2.24
N ARG A 399 4.43 19.97 1.45
CA ARG A 399 3.47 18.85 1.45
C ARG A 399 4.14 17.48 1.32
N SER A 400 5.02 17.31 0.34
CA SER A 400 5.66 16.01 0.10
C SER A 400 6.53 15.58 1.28
N ARG A 401 7.29 16.51 1.86
CA ARG A 401 8.16 16.26 3.03
C ARG A 401 7.33 15.97 4.29
N ALA A 402 6.28 16.78 4.52
CA ALA A 402 5.41 16.62 5.69
C ALA A 402 4.60 15.32 5.62
N VAL A 403 3.97 15.02 4.49
CA VAL A 403 3.24 13.77 4.29
C VAL A 403 4.19 12.58 4.38
N GLY A 404 5.37 12.65 3.77
CA GLY A 404 6.39 11.60 3.88
C GLY A 404 6.80 11.33 5.32
N PHE A 405 7.05 12.39 6.10
CA PHE A 405 7.39 12.28 7.52
C PHE A 405 6.27 11.65 8.34
N VAL A 406 5.04 12.19 8.27
CA VAL A 406 3.93 11.66 9.09
C VAL A 406 3.54 10.25 8.67
N TYR A 407 3.68 9.90 7.39
CA TYR A 407 3.38 8.57 6.88
C TYR A 407 4.46 7.54 7.23
N SER A 408 5.71 7.96 7.48
CA SER A 408 6.79 7.05 7.90
C SER A 408 6.46 6.31 9.21
N TRP A 409 5.68 6.92 10.10
CA TRP A 409 5.19 6.29 11.33
C TRP A 409 4.31 5.06 11.06
N SER A 410 3.57 5.06 9.95
CA SER A 410 2.78 3.89 9.55
C SER A 410 3.68 2.70 9.15
N ARG A 411 4.85 2.95 8.58
CA ARG A 411 5.79 1.89 8.21
C ARG A 411 6.44 1.25 9.42
N LEU A 412 6.86 2.08 10.38
CA LEU A 412 7.39 1.61 11.66
C LEU A 412 6.33 0.78 12.42
N SER A 413 5.12 1.29 12.51
CA SER A 413 4.01 0.61 13.17
C SER A 413 3.62 -0.69 12.45
N ALA A 414 3.66 -0.73 11.11
CA ALA A 414 3.42 -1.95 10.35
C ALA A 414 4.44 -3.05 10.70
N ALA A 415 5.72 -2.70 10.80
CA ALA A 415 6.75 -3.64 11.23
C ALA A 415 6.47 -4.16 12.66
N LEU A 416 6.18 -3.26 13.58
CA LEU A 416 5.87 -3.64 14.97
C LEU A 416 4.57 -4.45 15.09
N SER A 417 3.60 -4.24 14.19
CA SER A 417 2.30 -4.92 14.25
C SER A 417 2.43 -6.44 14.21
N GLY A 418 3.38 -6.96 13.43
CA GLY A 418 3.67 -8.39 13.38
C GLY A 418 4.01 -8.97 14.74
N LEU A 419 4.89 -8.31 15.47
CA LEU A 419 5.35 -8.75 16.80
C LEU A 419 4.27 -8.56 17.87
N VAL A 420 3.59 -7.40 17.85
CA VAL A 420 2.54 -7.10 18.84
C VAL A 420 1.36 -8.05 18.70
N VAL A 421 0.89 -8.29 17.46
CA VAL A 421 -0.22 -9.22 17.22
C VAL A 421 0.16 -10.66 17.61
N ALA A 422 1.37 -11.11 17.26
CA ALA A 422 1.85 -12.43 17.67
C ALA A 422 1.87 -12.58 19.19
N TYR A 423 2.41 -11.60 19.92
CA TYR A 423 2.44 -11.59 21.37
C TYR A 423 1.04 -11.61 21.99
N LEU A 424 0.15 -10.73 21.54
CA LEU A 424 -1.22 -10.67 22.04
C LEU A 424 -2.00 -11.96 21.77
N LEU A 425 -1.74 -12.60 20.63
CA LEU A 425 -2.36 -13.87 20.29
C LEU A 425 -1.93 -14.99 21.25
N THR A 426 -0.69 -14.96 21.75
CA THR A 426 -0.22 -15.96 22.71
C THR A 426 -0.77 -15.77 24.12
N ILE A 427 -0.93 -14.53 24.59
CA ILE A 427 -1.35 -14.24 25.97
C ILE A 427 -2.87 -14.19 26.18
N GLY A 428 -3.63 -13.81 25.14
CA GLY A 428 -5.08 -13.60 25.29
C GLY A 428 -5.89 -13.96 24.04
N GLY A 429 -5.25 -14.66 23.08
CA GLY A 429 -5.91 -15.14 21.88
C GLY A 429 -6.45 -14.02 20.99
N VAL A 430 -7.42 -14.38 20.16
CA VAL A 430 -8.03 -13.47 19.18
C VAL A 430 -8.70 -12.25 19.85
N ASN A 431 -9.25 -12.44 21.04
CA ASN A 431 -9.90 -11.36 21.80
C ASN A 431 -8.91 -10.26 22.21
N ALA A 432 -7.71 -10.62 22.68
CA ALA A 432 -6.67 -9.65 23.03
C ALA A 432 -6.19 -8.85 21.81
N VAL A 433 -6.05 -9.51 20.66
CA VAL A 433 -5.69 -8.83 19.41
C VAL A 433 -6.73 -7.77 19.02
N PHE A 434 -8.01 -8.13 19.01
CA PHE A 434 -9.06 -7.18 18.63
C PHE A 434 -9.34 -6.14 19.70
N ALA A 435 -9.15 -6.43 20.97
CA ALA A 435 -9.21 -5.42 22.04
C ALA A 435 -8.10 -4.35 21.83
N PHE A 436 -6.90 -4.77 21.47
CA PHE A 436 -5.82 -3.84 21.14
C PHE A 436 -6.10 -3.03 19.85
N ILE A 437 -6.62 -3.68 18.80
CA ILE A 437 -7.04 -2.99 17.58
C ILE A 437 -8.12 -1.95 17.90
N ALA A 438 -9.13 -2.31 18.69
CA ALA A 438 -10.19 -1.38 19.10
C ALA A 438 -9.62 -0.21 19.91
N PHE A 439 -8.70 -0.45 20.84
CA PHE A 439 -7.97 0.58 21.57
C PHE A 439 -7.21 1.53 20.64
N ALA A 440 -6.47 0.98 19.65
CA ALA A 440 -5.77 1.77 18.64
C ALA A 440 -6.76 2.64 17.82
N MET A 441 -7.91 2.08 17.44
CA MET A 441 -8.95 2.83 16.71
C MET A 441 -9.59 3.94 17.56
N VAL A 442 -9.73 3.75 18.86
CA VAL A 442 -10.16 4.83 19.77
C VAL A 442 -9.18 5.99 19.76
N ILE A 443 -7.86 5.71 19.79
CA ILE A 443 -6.83 6.74 19.68
C ILE A 443 -6.93 7.48 18.33
N VAL A 444 -7.15 6.75 17.23
CA VAL A 444 -7.36 7.32 15.90
C VAL A 444 -8.57 8.26 15.90
N VAL A 445 -9.71 7.82 16.45
CA VAL A 445 -10.94 8.64 16.53
C VAL A 445 -10.72 9.88 17.38
N ILE A 446 -10.03 9.78 18.50
CA ILE A 446 -9.73 10.93 19.36
C ILE A 446 -8.77 11.89 18.65
N SER A 447 -7.66 11.39 18.09
CA SER A 447 -6.64 12.24 17.45
C SER A 447 -7.21 13.03 16.27
N ILE A 448 -7.96 12.39 15.37
CA ILE A 448 -8.55 13.05 14.21
C ILE A 448 -9.86 13.75 14.57
N GLY A 449 -10.73 13.09 15.33
CA GLY A 449 -12.06 13.61 15.68
C GLY A 449 -12.01 14.85 16.55
N ALA A 450 -11.19 14.87 17.60
CA ALA A 450 -11.08 16.01 18.50
C ALA A 450 -10.11 17.09 17.99
N TYR A 451 -8.98 16.68 17.43
CA TYR A 451 -7.88 17.60 17.15
C TYR A 451 -7.63 17.86 15.66
N GLY A 452 -8.15 17.00 14.75
CA GLY A 452 -7.99 17.17 13.32
C GLY A 452 -8.81 18.36 12.79
N PRO A 453 -8.24 19.22 11.92
CA PRO A 453 -8.99 20.33 11.31
C PRO A 453 -10.02 19.84 10.30
N ARG A 454 -11.00 20.70 9.97
CA ARG A 454 -11.97 20.46 8.89
C ARG A 454 -11.35 20.92 7.58
N THR A 455 -11.61 20.19 6.49
CA THR A 455 -11.02 20.48 5.17
C THR A 455 -12.07 20.70 4.07
N ARG A 456 -13.31 20.26 4.28
CA ARG A 456 -14.35 20.30 3.25
C ARG A 456 -14.77 21.73 2.91
N GLY A 457 -14.76 22.04 1.61
CA GLY A 457 -15.23 23.33 1.10
C GLY A 457 -14.28 24.49 1.35
N LEU A 458 -13.09 24.24 1.86
CA LEU A 458 -12.04 25.24 2.04
C LEU A 458 -11.04 25.13 0.90
N ALA A 459 -10.56 26.27 0.40
CA ALA A 459 -9.42 26.29 -0.51
C ALA A 459 -8.17 25.79 0.23
N LEU A 460 -7.25 25.12 -0.48
CA LEU A 460 -6.02 24.58 0.11
C LEU A 460 -5.22 25.67 0.84
N GLU A 461 -5.22 26.88 0.30
CA GLU A 461 -4.55 28.04 0.89
C GLU A 461 -5.20 28.49 2.21
N ALA A 462 -6.52 28.33 2.35
CA ALA A 462 -7.26 28.65 3.57
C ALA A 462 -7.10 27.59 4.67
N ILE A 463 -6.83 26.34 4.28
CA ILE A 463 -6.53 25.26 5.23
C ILE A 463 -5.09 25.38 5.72
N SER A 464 -4.19 25.84 4.88
CA SER A 464 -2.76 25.92 5.16
C SER A 464 -2.30 27.18 5.89
N GLN A 465 -3.20 28.13 6.19
CA GLN A 465 -2.92 29.32 7.01
C GLN A 465 -3.06 29.08 8.51
#